data_075ff814c9b73767abfc009ee03b4deb
#
_entry.id   075ff814c9b73767abfc009ee03b4deb
#
_cell.length_a   1.000
_cell.length_b   1.000
_cell.length_c   1.000
_cell.angle_alpha   90.00
_cell.angle_beta   90.00
_cell.angle_gamma   90.00
#
_symmetry.space_group_name_H-M   'P 1'
#
loop_
_entity.id
_entity.type
_entity.pdbx_description
1 polymer ?
#
loop_
_entity_poly.entity_id
_entity_poly.type
_entity_poly.pdbx_seq_one_letter_code
_entity_poly.pdbx_strand_id
1 'polypeptide(L)'
;SLGIGGVIMKFDIIKFLHFETMLIPLWETVYMVAIATLVSLIIGLPIGVLLVTSEPKGVKPNRTLHKILDVLLVNITRSIPFVILIVLLIPLSRLLIGKSFGSVAFIVPLSLGAAPFVARIIEGALKEVDEGLIEASKSMGATTNEIIFKVMIPEALPALIHGLTLTIISLVGYSAIAGSIGG
;
A
#
# COMPACT_ATOMS: atom_id res chain seq x y z
N SER A 1 -42.43 -2.07 33.04
CA SER A 1 -41.21 -2.82 33.35
C SER A 1 -40.21 -2.66 32.20
N LEU A 2 -39.37 -1.67 32.27
CA LEU A 2 -38.20 -1.56 31.37
C LEU A 2 -37.21 -2.62 31.79
N GLY A 3 -37.16 -3.69 31.01
CA GLY A 3 -36.40 -4.87 31.32
C GLY A 3 -34.90 -4.60 31.42
N ILE A 4 -34.26 -5.42 32.26
CA ILE A 4 -32.82 -5.49 32.53
C ILE A 4 -31.95 -5.37 31.25
N GLY A 5 -32.45 -5.81 30.10
CA GLY A 5 -31.78 -5.67 28.82
C GLY A 5 -31.57 -4.24 28.34
N GLY A 6 -32.45 -3.29 28.66
CA GLY A 6 -32.29 -1.88 28.29
C GLY A 6 -31.25 -1.13 29.14
N VAL A 7 -31.02 -1.57 30.36
CA VAL A 7 -29.99 -1.02 31.26
C VAL A 7 -28.61 -1.55 30.88
N ILE A 8 -28.51 -2.83 30.55
CA ILE A 8 -27.26 -3.46 30.11
C ILE A 8 -26.77 -2.81 28.79
N MET A 9 -27.69 -2.60 27.83
CA MET A 9 -27.33 -1.98 26.56
C MET A 9 -26.89 -0.52 26.71
N LYS A 10 -27.51 0.26 27.64
CA LYS A 10 -27.05 1.62 27.97
C LYS A 10 -25.69 1.64 28.66
N PHE A 11 -25.40 0.67 29.51
CA PHE A 11 -24.11 0.57 30.21
C PHE A 11 -22.97 0.23 29.23
N ASP A 12 -23.23 -0.65 28.26
CA ASP A 12 -22.25 -1.01 27.25
C ASP A 12 -21.96 0.16 26.28
N ILE A 13 -22.97 0.93 25.88
CA ILE A 13 -22.82 2.11 25.05
C ILE A 13 -22.01 3.20 25.76
N ILE A 14 -22.27 3.45 27.05
CA ILE A 14 -21.53 4.46 27.84
C ILE A 14 -20.08 4.01 28.05
N LYS A 15 -19.84 2.72 28.24
CA LYS A 15 -18.47 2.15 28.35
C LYS A 15 -17.72 2.21 27.02
N PHE A 16 -18.43 2.06 25.90
CA PHE A 16 -17.88 2.20 24.54
C PHE A 16 -17.53 3.64 24.18
N LEU A 17 -18.26 4.61 24.76
CA LEU A 17 -18.03 6.05 24.58
C LEU A 17 -16.96 6.62 25.54
N HIS A 18 -16.36 5.80 26.41
CA HIS A 18 -15.22 6.25 27.19
C HIS A 18 -14.04 6.51 26.26
N PHE A 19 -13.60 7.76 26.22
CA PHE A 19 -12.49 8.25 25.38
C PHE A 19 -11.23 7.38 25.50
N GLU A 20 -10.92 6.90 26.70
CA GLU A 20 -9.79 5.99 26.96
C GLU A 20 -9.93 4.64 26.24
N THR A 21 -11.15 4.10 26.14
CA THR A 21 -11.40 2.80 25.46
C THR A 21 -11.25 2.89 23.96
N MET A 22 -11.43 4.07 23.37
CA MET A 22 -11.30 4.31 21.94
C MET A 22 -9.86 4.67 21.52
N LEU A 23 -9.06 5.23 22.44
CA LEU A 23 -7.69 5.67 22.13
C LEU A 23 -6.76 4.51 21.77
N ILE A 24 -6.87 3.38 22.44
CA ILE A 24 -6.01 2.21 22.19
C ILE A 24 -6.24 1.65 20.78
N PRO A 25 -7.48 1.29 20.36
CA PRO A 25 -7.74 0.82 19.00
C PRO A 25 -7.41 1.86 17.92
N LEU A 26 -7.64 3.16 18.22
CA LEU A 26 -7.26 4.23 17.30
C LEU A 26 -5.75 4.26 17.09
N TRP A 27 -4.97 4.20 18.16
CA TRP A 27 -3.51 4.15 18.10
C TRP A 27 -3.00 2.92 17.35
N GLU A 28 -3.61 1.76 17.62
CA GLU A 28 -3.31 0.51 16.92
C GLU A 28 -3.55 0.64 15.42
N THR A 29 -4.67 1.22 15.02
CA THR A 29 -4.97 1.49 13.61
C THR A 29 -3.94 2.45 12.99
N VAL A 30 -3.61 3.54 13.67
CA VAL A 30 -2.67 4.56 13.18
C VAL A 30 -1.28 3.96 12.93
N TYR A 31 -0.70 3.28 13.92
CA TYR A 31 0.64 2.72 13.73
C TYR A 31 0.66 1.57 12.72
N MET A 32 -0.38 0.72 12.71
CA MET A 32 -0.51 -0.38 11.75
C MET A 32 -0.57 0.14 10.32
N VAL A 33 -1.42 1.14 10.06
CA VAL A 33 -1.54 1.78 8.74
C VAL A 33 -0.26 2.51 8.36
N ALA A 34 0.36 3.25 9.30
CA ALA A 34 1.60 3.98 9.03
C ALA A 34 2.74 3.02 8.61
N ILE A 35 2.95 1.96 9.39
CA ILE A 35 4.00 0.97 9.07
C ILE A 35 3.66 0.22 7.78
N ALA A 36 2.40 -0.20 7.59
CA ALA A 36 1.98 -0.88 6.36
C ALA A 36 2.18 0.00 5.12
N THR A 37 1.85 1.30 5.21
CA THR A 37 2.10 2.27 4.14
C THR A 37 3.59 2.38 3.82
N LEU A 38 4.41 2.53 4.84
CA LEU A 38 5.86 2.66 4.66
C LEU A 38 6.47 1.41 3.99
N VAL A 39 6.11 0.23 4.47
CA VAL A 39 6.61 -1.04 3.92
C VAL A 39 6.09 -1.26 2.50
N SER A 40 4.80 -0.98 2.24
CA SER A 40 4.24 -1.09 0.89
C SER A 40 4.87 -0.10 -0.10
N LEU A 41 5.27 1.09 0.38
CA LEU A 41 5.99 2.08 -0.42
C LEU A 41 7.41 1.61 -0.74
N ILE A 42 8.13 1.07 0.25
CA ILE A 42 9.50 0.54 0.07
C ILE A 42 9.51 -0.59 -0.97
N ILE A 43 8.48 -1.44 -0.99
CA ILE A 43 8.34 -2.54 -1.95
C ILE A 43 7.79 -2.04 -3.29
N GLY A 44 6.74 -1.22 -3.25
CA GLY A 44 6.02 -0.76 -4.44
C GLY A 44 6.79 0.22 -5.29
N LEU A 45 7.62 1.09 -4.66
CA LEU A 45 8.39 2.11 -5.39
C LEU A 45 9.38 1.48 -6.38
N PRO A 46 10.27 0.57 -6.01
CA PRO A 46 11.15 -0.07 -6.97
C PRO A 46 10.39 -0.85 -8.06
N ILE A 47 9.28 -1.50 -7.71
CA ILE A 47 8.45 -2.23 -8.68
C ILE A 47 7.81 -1.25 -9.68
N GLY A 48 7.22 -0.15 -9.21
CA GLY A 48 6.62 0.87 -10.07
C GLY A 48 7.63 1.55 -11.00
N VAL A 49 8.81 1.90 -10.48
CA VAL A 49 9.92 2.44 -11.28
C VAL A 49 10.36 1.43 -12.34
N LEU A 50 10.52 0.16 -11.97
CA LEU A 50 10.90 -0.89 -12.93
C LEU A 50 9.84 -1.12 -13.99
N LEU A 51 8.54 -1.04 -13.63
CA LEU A 51 7.45 -1.16 -14.60
C LEU A 51 7.57 -0.11 -15.71
N VAL A 52 7.72 1.17 -15.35
CA VAL A 52 7.82 2.27 -16.33
C VAL A 52 9.11 2.19 -17.13
N THR A 53 10.24 1.98 -16.46
CA THR A 53 11.54 2.00 -17.12
C THR A 53 11.75 0.82 -18.06
N SER A 54 11.15 -0.34 -17.76
CA SER A 54 11.25 -1.56 -18.58
C SER A 54 10.22 -1.67 -19.70
N GLU A 55 9.28 -0.73 -19.81
CA GLU A 55 8.34 -0.65 -20.93
C GLU A 55 9.06 -0.62 -22.29
N PRO A 56 8.40 -1.04 -23.39
CA PRO A 56 8.98 -1.00 -24.73
C PRO A 56 9.47 0.39 -25.16
N LYS A 57 8.85 1.46 -24.68
CA LYS A 57 9.23 2.86 -24.89
C LYS A 57 9.94 3.50 -23.68
N GLY A 58 10.21 2.73 -22.65
CA GLY A 58 10.83 3.21 -21.41
C GLY A 58 12.29 3.60 -21.56
N VAL A 59 12.88 4.08 -20.49
CA VAL A 59 14.29 4.54 -20.47
C VAL A 59 15.28 3.38 -20.60
N LYS A 60 14.91 2.18 -20.13
CA LYS A 60 15.70 0.95 -20.22
C LYS A 60 14.79 -0.23 -20.62
N PRO A 61 14.39 -0.35 -21.89
CA PRO A 61 13.42 -1.35 -22.32
C PRO A 61 13.85 -2.78 -22.02
N ASN A 62 12.98 -3.53 -21.33
CA ASN A 62 13.16 -4.96 -21.10
C ASN A 62 11.79 -5.66 -21.08
N ARG A 63 11.39 -6.17 -22.24
CA ARG A 63 10.06 -6.75 -22.45
C ARG A 63 9.74 -7.92 -21.52
N THR A 64 10.74 -8.75 -21.22
CA THR A 64 10.56 -9.91 -20.33
C THR A 64 10.33 -9.47 -18.89
N LEU A 65 11.18 -8.55 -18.40
CA LEU A 65 11.05 -8.00 -17.05
C LEU A 65 9.72 -7.28 -16.86
N HIS A 66 9.36 -6.41 -17.81
CA HIS A 66 8.08 -5.69 -17.79
C HIS A 66 6.90 -6.66 -17.72
N LYS A 67 6.87 -7.69 -18.57
CA LYS A 67 5.78 -8.68 -18.58
C LYS A 67 5.68 -9.47 -17.27
N ILE A 68 6.82 -9.85 -16.67
CA ILE A 68 6.84 -10.56 -15.39
C ILE A 68 6.27 -9.66 -14.28
N LEU A 69 6.75 -8.42 -14.19
CA LEU A 69 6.29 -7.49 -13.15
C LEU A 69 4.82 -7.11 -13.34
N ASP A 70 4.40 -6.82 -14.56
CA ASP A 70 3.03 -6.42 -14.87
C ASP A 70 2.03 -7.56 -14.64
N VAL A 71 2.29 -8.74 -15.18
CA VAL A 71 1.34 -9.86 -15.11
C VAL A 71 1.40 -10.56 -13.76
N LEU A 72 2.58 -10.99 -13.31
CA LEU A 72 2.71 -11.85 -12.14
C LEU A 72 2.60 -11.08 -10.82
N LEU A 73 3.33 -9.95 -10.69
CA LEU A 73 3.38 -9.24 -9.43
C LEU A 73 2.21 -8.28 -9.24
N VAL A 74 1.75 -7.62 -10.30
CA VAL A 74 0.75 -6.57 -10.15
C VAL A 74 -0.64 -7.03 -10.52
N ASN A 75 -0.85 -7.56 -11.73
CA ASN A 75 -2.20 -7.90 -12.17
C ASN A 75 -2.79 -9.10 -11.43
N ILE A 76 -2.02 -10.18 -11.24
CA ILE A 76 -2.50 -11.37 -10.51
C ILE A 76 -2.84 -11.01 -9.06
N THR A 77 -1.93 -10.31 -8.37
CA THR A 77 -2.15 -9.95 -6.96
C THR A 77 -3.36 -9.02 -6.79
N ARG A 78 -3.56 -8.06 -7.69
CA ARG A 78 -4.72 -7.16 -7.66
C ARG A 78 -6.04 -7.83 -8.07
N SER A 79 -6.00 -8.96 -8.77
CA SER A 79 -7.19 -9.73 -9.13
C SER A 79 -7.76 -10.53 -7.95
N ILE A 80 -6.97 -10.73 -6.89
CA ILE A 80 -7.40 -11.42 -5.68
C ILE A 80 -8.12 -10.41 -4.77
N PRO A 81 -9.35 -10.68 -4.31
CA PRO A 81 -10.00 -9.83 -3.32
C PRO A 81 -9.12 -9.65 -2.08
N PHE A 82 -8.98 -8.41 -1.60
CA PHE A 82 -8.04 -8.07 -0.53
C PHE A 82 -8.25 -8.91 0.75
N VAL A 83 -9.52 -9.21 1.08
CA VAL A 83 -9.88 -10.07 2.23
C VAL A 83 -9.28 -11.46 2.11
N ILE A 84 -9.33 -12.05 0.90
CA ILE A 84 -8.75 -13.38 0.64
C ILE A 84 -7.23 -13.31 0.74
N LEU A 85 -6.63 -12.24 0.24
CA LEU A 85 -5.18 -12.02 0.30
C LEU A 85 -4.69 -11.90 1.75
N ILE A 86 -5.43 -11.17 2.61
CA ILE A 86 -5.12 -11.10 4.04
C ILE A 86 -5.08 -12.51 4.65
N VAL A 87 -6.14 -13.29 4.45
CA VAL A 87 -6.23 -14.64 5.03
C VAL A 87 -5.11 -15.55 4.51
N LEU A 88 -4.80 -15.46 3.22
CA LEU A 88 -3.72 -16.23 2.59
C LEU A 88 -2.34 -15.89 3.18
N LEU A 89 -2.14 -14.64 3.61
CA LEU A 89 -0.87 -14.15 4.16
C LEU A 89 -0.74 -14.30 5.68
N ILE A 90 -1.78 -14.74 6.40
CA ILE A 90 -1.69 -15.04 7.85
C ILE A 90 -0.56 -16.02 8.19
N PRO A 91 -0.37 -17.15 7.47
CA PRO A 91 0.75 -18.04 7.74
C PRO A 91 2.12 -17.37 7.62
N LEU A 92 2.25 -16.43 6.68
CA LEU A 92 3.48 -15.65 6.51
C LEU A 92 3.70 -14.70 7.69
N SER A 93 2.66 -14.06 8.23
CA SER A 93 2.73 -13.26 9.44
C SER A 93 3.22 -14.08 10.62
N ARG A 94 2.72 -15.30 10.77
CA ARG A 94 3.17 -16.23 11.81
C ARG A 94 4.65 -16.60 11.67
N LEU A 95 5.11 -16.77 10.44
CA LEU A 95 6.52 -17.08 10.15
C LEU A 95 7.46 -15.91 10.47
N LEU A 96 7.07 -14.68 10.10
CA LEU A 96 7.92 -13.49 10.21
C LEU A 96 7.86 -12.85 11.60
N ILE A 97 6.68 -12.82 12.22
CA ILE A 97 6.41 -12.08 13.48
C ILE A 97 6.17 -13.05 14.65
N GLY A 98 5.91 -14.33 14.38
CA GLY A 98 5.59 -15.34 15.41
C GLY A 98 4.13 -15.29 15.88
N LYS A 99 3.29 -14.40 15.34
CA LYS A 99 1.86 -14.23 15.68
C LYS A 99 1.00 -14.31 14.42
N SER A 100 -0.20 -14.88 14.57
CA SER A 100 -1.18 -15.02 13.48
C SER A 100 -2.25 -13.93 13.52
N PHE A 101 -2.49 -13.32 14.68
CA PHE A 101 -3.54 -12.34 14.95
C PHE A 101 -2.99 -11.18 15.77
N GLY A 102 -3.76 -10.10 15.80
CA GLY A 102 -3.39 -8.84 16.45
C GLY A 102 -2.81 -7.81 15.46
N SER A 103 -2.89 -6.54 15.83
CA SER A 103 -2.52 -5.39 14.99
C SER A 103 -1.12 -5.50 14.37
N VAL A 104 -0.14 -6.01 15.12
CA VAL A 104 1.23 -6.21 14.62
C VAL A 104 1.31 -7.31 13.55
N ALA A 105 0.55 -8.41 13.73
CA ALA A 105 0.54 -9.51 12.78
C ALA A 105 -0.07 -9.09 11.43
N PHE A 106 -1.08 -8.21 11.47
CA PHE A 106 -1.75 -7.72 10.26
C PHE A 106 -0.94 -6.70 9.45
N ILE A 107 0.13 -6.14 9.99
CA ILE A 107 1.06 -5.28 9.23
C ILE A 107 1.61 -6.02 8.00
N VAL A 108 1.95 -7.31 8.12
CA VAL A 108 2.49 -8.10 7.02
C VAL A 108 1.52 -8.23 5.85
N PRO A 109 0.29 -8.77 6.04
CA PRO A 109 -0.66 -8.89 4.95
C PRO A 109 -1.11 -7.55 4.38
N LEU A 110 -1.27 -6.51 5.21
CA LEU A 110 -1.59 -5.16 4.75
C LEU A 110 -0.49 -4.59 3.87
N SER A 111 0.77 -4.72 4.28
CA SER A 111 1.91 -4.20 3.53
C SER A 111 2.08 -4.90 2.18
N LEU A 112 2.08 -6.24 2.19
CA LEU A 112 2.28 -7.04 0.98
C LEU A 112 1.08 -6.96 0.03
N GLY A 113 -0.13 -6.89 0.58
CA GLY A 113 -1.34 -6.73 -0.22
C GLY A 113 -1.45 -5.35 -0.88
N ALA A 114 -0.95 -4.30 -0.21
CA ALA A 114 -0.95 -2.95 -0.75
C ALA A 114 0.21 -2.68 -1.73
N ALA A 115 1.34 -3.38 -1.62
CA ALA A 115 2.52 -3.14 -2.45
C ALA A 115 2.26 -3.15 -3.98
N PRO A 116 1.48 -4.08 -4.56
CA PRO A 116 1.13 -4.06 -5.98
C PRO A 116 0.24 -2.87 -6.36
N PHE A 117 -0.63 -2.42 -5.46
CA PHE A 117 -1.44 -1.23 -5.65
C PHE A 117 -0.58 0.02 -5.67
N VAL A 118 0.35 0.15 -4.72
CA VAL A 118 1.34 1.23 -4.67
C VAL A 118 2.22 1.25 -5.92
N ALA A 119 2.67 0.09 -6.39
CA ALA A 119 3.47 -0.02 -7.62
C ALA A 119 2.72 0.54 -8.83
N ARG A 120 1.41 0.29 -8.96
CA ARG A 120 0.58 0.86 -10.03
C ARG A 120 0.38 2.36 -9.92
N ILE A 121 0.22 2.88 -8.70
CA ILE A 121 0.13 4.32 -8.47
C ILE A 121 1.43 4.99 -8.91
N ILE A 122 2.57 4.44 -8.52
CA ILE A 122 3.88 4.98 -8.88
C ILE A 122 4.11 4.90 -10.40
N GLU A 123 3.76 3.78 -11.02
CA GLU A 123 3.80 3.64 -12.47
C GLU A 123 2.96 4.72 -13.16
N GLY A 124 1.71 4.94 -12.72
CA GLY A 124 0.83 5.96 -13.26
C GLY A 124 1.44 7.36 -13.13
N ALA A 125 1.91 7.72 -11.93
CA ALA A 125 2.52 9.02 -11.66
C ALA A 125 3.77 9.28 -12.52
N LEU A 126 4.63 8.27 -12.70
CA LEU A 126 5.84 8.40 -13.52
C LEU A 126 5.53 8.48 -15.03
N LYS A 127 4.41 7.94 -15.48
CA LYS A 127 3.94 8.05 -16.87
C LYS A 127 3.36 9.42 -17.22
N GLU A 128 3.01 10.22 -16.23
CA GLU A 128 2.55 11.60 -16.43
C GLU A 128 3.70 12.58 -16.75
N VAL A 129 4.95 12.15 -16.53
CA VAL A 129 6.13 12.96 -16.84
C VAL A 129 6.27 13.13 -18.35
N ASP A 130 6.45 14.37 -18.79
CA ASP A 130 6.55 14.73 -20.21
C ASP A 130 7.70 13.99 -20.91
N GLU A 131 7.38 13.31 -22.03
CA GLU A 131 8.36 12.56 -22.82
C GLU A 131 9.47 13.45 -23.35
N GLY A 132 9.16 14.72 -23.70
CA GLY A 132 10.14 15.69 -24.19
C GLY A 132 11.19 16.03 -23.14
N LEU A 133 10.82 16.06 -21.85
CA LEU A 133 11.76 16.26 -20.76
C LEU A 133 12.74 15.07 -20.64
N ILE A 134 12.24 13.86 -20.83
CA ILE A 134 13.05 12.64 -20.83
C ILE A 134 14.00 12.62 -22.04
N GLU A 135 13.51 12.97 -23.23
CA GLU A 135 14.30 13.03 -24.46
C GLU A 135 15.38 14.13 -24.41
N ALA A 136 15.04 15.30 -23.90
CA ALA A 136 16.01 16.38 -23.69
C ALA A 136 17.13 15.94 -22.73
N SER A 137 16.79 15.26 -21.64
CA SER A 137 17.75 14.73 -20.68
C SER A 137 18.69 13.68 -21.32
N LYS A 138 18.15 12.78 -22.14
CA LYS A 138 18.95 11.82 -22.93
C LYS A 138 19.90 12.51 -23.89
N SER A 139 19.41 13.54 -24.58
CA SER A 139 20.22 14.31 -25.56
C SER A 139 21.38 15.05 -24.91
N MET A 140 21.22 15.43 -23.64
CA MET A 140 22.29 16.02 -22.82
C MET A 140 23.28 14.99 -22.24
N GLY A 141 23.08 13.70 -22.53
CA GLY A 141 23.96 12.62 -22.06
C GLY A 141 23.66 12.11 -20.65
N ALA A 142 22.47 12.39 -20.10
CA ALA A 142 22.09 11.87 -18.79
C ALA A 142 21.99 10.36 -18.80
N THR A 143 22.51 9.72 -17.77
CA THR A 143 22.40 8.28 -17.55
C THR A 143 20.98 7.89 -17.14
N THR A 144 20.60 6.62 -17.32
CA THR A 144 19.28 6.12 -16.93
C THR A 144 18.94 6.44 -15.45
N ASN A 145 19.90 6.28 -14.56
CA ASN A 145 19.69 6.58 -13.14
C ASN A 145 19.48 8.07 -12.89
N GLU A 146 20.20 8.92 -13.60
CA GLU A 146 19.99 10.38 -13.49
C GLU A 146 18.62 10.78 -14.00
N ILE A 147 18.16 10.20 -15.09
CA ILE A 147 16.82 10.47 -15.62
C ILE A 147 15.76 10.04 -14.59
N ILE A 148 15.89 8.87 -13.99
CA ILE A 148 14.93 8.37 -12.99
C ILE A 148 14.92 9.27 -11.74
N PHE A 149 16.08 9.46 -11.10
CA PHE A 149 16.16 10.09 -9.80
C PHE A 149 16.18 11.63 -9.83
N LYS A 150 16.70 12.24 -10.89
CA LYS A 150 16.82 13.71 -10.99
C LYS A 150 15.74 14.35 -11.85
N VAL A 151 15.04 13.57 -12.69
CA VAL A 151 14.01 14.08 -13.60
C VAL A 151 12.65 13.46 -13.30
N MET A 152 12.50 12.15 -13.49
CA MET A 152 11.18 11.51 -13.41
C MET A 152 10.57 11.56 -12.00
N ILE A 153 11.30 11.18 -10.97
CA ILE A 153 10.78 11.15 -9.60
C ILE A 153 10.46 12.56 -9.09
N PRO A 154 11.34 13.58 -9.21
CA PRO A 154 11.01 14.94 -8.79
C PRO A 154 9.84 15.55 -9.55
N GLU A 155 9.73 15.34 -10.85
CA GLU A 155 8.63 15.86 -11.67
C GLU A 155 7.30 15.19 -11.32
N ALA A 156 7.31 13.87 -11.07
CA ALA A 156 6.14 13.12 -10.66
C ALA A 156 5.75 13.32 -9.19
N LEU A 157 6.51 14.05 -8.39
CA LEU A 157 6.31 14.17 -6.95
C LEU A 157 4.88 14.58 -6.53
N PRO A 158 4.21 15.55 -7.18
CA PRO A 158 2.82 15.89 -6.85
C PRO A 158 1.86 14.69 -7.04
N ALA A 159 1.98 13.97 -8.15
CA ALA A 159 1.17 12.78 -8.44
C ALA A 159 1.49 11.64 -7.47
N LEU A 160 2.76 11.46 -7.09
CA LEU A 160 3.19 10.47 -6.09
C LEU A 160 2.59 10.77 -4.71
N ILE A 161 2.58 12.04 -4.27
CA ILE A 161 1.97 12.45 -2.99
C ILE A 161 0.47 12.20 -3.02
N HIS A 162 -0.20 12.54 -4.12
CA HIS A 162 -1.63 12.26 -4.29
C HIS A 162 -1.92 10.75 -4.20
N GLY A 163 -1.15 9.94 -4.91
CA GLY A 163 -1.25 8.49 -4.88
C GLY A 163 -0.97 7.87 -3.51
N LEU A 164 0.00 8.41 -2.76
CA LEU A 164 0.28 8.01 -1.39
C LEU A 164 -0.91 8.30 -0.48
N THR A 165 -1.55 9.45 -0.63
CA THR A 165 -2.77 9.81 0.11
C THR A 165 -3.88 8.80 -0.13
N LEU A 166 -4.14 8.43 -1.39
CA LEU A 166 -5.11 7.40 -1.74
C LEU A 166 -4.77 6.03 -1.13
N THR A 167 -3.48 5.70 -1.07
CA THR A 167 -2.99 4.46 -0.44
C THR A 167 -3.31 4.45 1.05
N ILE A 168 -3.05 5.53 1.76
CA ILE A 168 -3.33 5.65 3.20
C ILE A 168 -4.84 5.49 3.46
N ILE A 169 -5.68 6.20 2.70
CA ILE A 169 -7.14 6.11 2.82
C ILE A 169 -7.61 4.67 2.60
N SER A 170 -7.09 3.99 1.57
CA SER A 170 -7.41 2.60 1.28
C SER A 170 -6.99 1.66 2.42
N LEU A 171 -5.79 1.84 2.97
CA LEU A 171 -5.27 1.04 4.07
C LEU A 171 -6.05 1.24 5.37
N VAL A 172 -6.55 2.44 5.64
CA VAL A 172 -7.49 2.68 6.75
C VAL A 172 -8.76 1.85 6.56
N GLY A 173 -9.32 1.81 5.36
CA GLY A 173 -10.47 0.94 5.05
C GLY A 173 -10.14 -0.54 5.24
N TYR A 174 -8.99 -0.99 4.80
CA TYR A 174 -8.53 -2.38 4.95
C TYR A 174 -8.19 -2.76 6.38
N SER A 175 -7.74 -1.82 7.21
CA SER A 175 -7.50 -2.06 8.64
C SER A 175 -8.78 -2.41 9.40
N ALA A 176 -9.92 -1.85 9.00
CA ALA A 176 -11.22 -2.20 9.56
C ALA A 176 -11.60 -3.66 9.25
N ILE A 177 -11.26 -4.15 8.06
CA ILE A 177 -11.45 -5.57 7.69
C ILE A 177 -10.50 -6.44 8.52
N ALA A 178 -9.24 -6.05 8.66
CA ALA A 178 -8.28 -6.75 9.52
C ALA A 178 -8.78 -6.84 10.96
N GLY A 179 -9.31 -5.75 11.53
CA GLY A 179 -9.93 -5.73 12.86
C GLY A 179 -11.08 -6.71 13.01
N SER A 180 -11.91 -6.90 11.97
CA SER A 180 -13.03 -7.86 11.99
C SER A 180 -12.58 -9.33 11.97
N ILE A 181 -11.36 -9.62 11.55
CA ILE A 181 -10.79 -10.98 11.45
C ILE A 181 -9.90 -11.29 12.66
N GLY A 182 -9.67 -10.34 13.57
CA GLY A 182 -8.84 -10.51 14.76
C GLY A 182 -7.54 -9.69 14.76
N GLY A 183 -7.55 -8.57 14.00
CA GLY A 183 -6.52 -7.54 14.02
C GLY A 183 -6.55 -6.67 15.27
#